data_3490a46180794aa691bf31347752b236
#
_entry.id   3490a46180794aa691bf31347752b236
#
_cell.length_a   1.000
_cell.length_b   1.000
_cell.length_c   1.000
_cell.angle_alpha   90.00
_cell.angle_beta   90.00
_cell.angle_gamma   90.00
#
_symmetry.space_group_name_H-M   'P 1'
#
loop_
_entity.id
_entity.type
_entity.pdbx_description
1 polymer ?
#
loop_
_entity_poly.entity_id
_entity_poly.type
_entity_poly.pdbx_seq_one_letter_code
_entity_poly.pdbx_strand_id
1 'polypeptide(L)'
;MALYEKTASELSELLGKKEISAVELAKDVFARTKAVEDKVQGYVTVAEESALAQAEAVDKKRAAGEELSALAGIPIAIKDNICTKGTLTTCASKMLAGFKPPYNATVMEKLIASDAVITGKANMDEFAMGSSCENSAMHPTHNPHGLDRVPGGSSGGSAAVVAAGEAPLALGSDTGGSIRQPASFCGVVGLKPTYGAVSRYGLIAFASSLDQIGPFGRSIEDAAMLLDAVTGHDPLHDSTSVKTPFEGSLRANLNADVKGLKIGLPKEYFGEGISDAVRKNVMAAAEAYKALGAEVFEISLPLVEYALPIYYILSSAEASSNLARFEGVKYGYRTPNAGDDIIELYTKSRSEGFGAEVQRRIMLGTYVLSSGYYDAYYKKARAAQRKIREEFANAFEKCDVILTPVAPTTAYEIGSKTTNPLEMYAGDICTVSVNIAGLPGLVQPCGFDENHMPVGMQLIGPRFGEQTLLNAGLAFEQASGLKNIIAAL
;
A
#
# COMPACT_ATOMS: atom_id res chain seq x y z
N MET A 1 27.74 -1.84 9.57
CA MET A 1 26.33 -1.94 9.14
C MET A 1 26.30 -1.59 7.67
N ALA A 2 25.77 -2.46 6.83
CA ALA A 2 25.66 -2.22 5.40
C ALA A 2 24.68 -1.04 5.13
N LEU A 3 24.77 -0.40 3.97
CA LEU A 3 23.92 0.76 3.68
C LEU A 3 22.43 0.35 3.55
N TYR A 4 22.14 -0.82 2.97
CA TYR A 4 20.77 -1.34 2.86
C TYR A 4 20.10 -1.57 4.22
N GLU A 5 20.88 -1.69 5.33
CA GLU A 5 20.35 -1.87 6.68
C GLU A 5 19.89 -0.57 7.33
N LYS A 6 20.20 0.60 6.75
CA LYS A 6 19.83 1.91 7.29
C LYS A 6 18.46 2.35 6.82
N THR A 7 17.76 3.14 7.63
CA THR A 7 16.51 3.78 7.22
C THR A 7 16.75 4.82 6.12
N ALA A 8 15.71 5.18 5.37
CA ALA A 8 15.83 6.19 4.32
C ALA A 8 16.20 7.56 4.90
N SER A 9 15.72 7.87 6.09
CA SER A 9 16.08 9.12 6.80
C SER A 9 17.58 9.17 7.16
N GLU A 10 18.14 8.07 7.70
CA GLU A 10 19.57 7.97 7.98
C GLU A 10 20.42 8.07 6.71
N LEU A 11 19.99 7.40 5.62
CA LEU A 11 20.64 7.47 4.33
C LEU A 11 20.62 8.89 3.73
N SER A 12 19.51 9.59 3.86
CA SER A 12 19.35 10.98 3.43
C SER A 12 20.36 11.90 4.15
N GLU A 13 20.56 11.70 5.46
CA GLU A 13 21.56 12.45 6.22
C GLU A 13 22.99 12.15 5.75
N LEU A 14 23.36 10.88 5.54
CA LEU A 14 24.69 10.49 5.07
C LEU A 14 24.99 11.08 3.68
N LEU A 15 24.02 11.03 2.77
CA LEU A 15 24.09 11.67 1.46
C LEU A 15 24.25 13.19 1.56
N GLY A 16 23.47 13.83 2.45
CA GLY A 16 23.55 15.28 2.70
C GLY A 16 24.91 15.72 3.23
N LYS A 17 25.49 14.93 4.13
CA LYS A 17 26.85 15.16 4.67
C LYS A 17 27.98 14.76 3.72
N LYS A 18 27.65 14.17 2.55
CA LYS A 18 28.61 13.63 1.57
C LYS A 18 29.50 12.50 2.15
N GLU A 19 29.00 11.78 3.15
CA GLU A 19 29.69 10.62 3.74
C GLU A 19 29.57 9.39 2.85
N ILE A 20 28.52 9.34 2.02
CA ILE A 20 28.31 8.35 0.97
C ILE A 20 27.85 9.04 -0.31
N SER A 21 28.05 8.38 -1.46
CA SER A 21 27.48 8.78 -2.75
C SER A 21 26.16 8.03 -3.04
N ALA A 22 25.33 8.57 -3.92
CA ALA A 22 24.12 7.89 -4.39
C ALA A 22 24.47 6.62 -5.17
N VAL A 23 25.58 6.61 -5.90
CA VAL A 23 26.07 5.41 -6.62
C VAL A 23 26.50 4.32 -5.65
N GLU A 24 27.21 4.64 -4.55
CA GLU A 24 27.57 3.65 -3.53
C GLU A 24 26.33 3.03 -2.89
N LEU A 25 25.35 3.86 -2.52
CA LEU A 25 24.09 3.40 -1.96
C LEU A 25 23.33 2.50 -2.94
N ALA A 26 23.18 2.92 -4.20
CA ALA A 26 22.49 2.11 -5.22
C ALA A 26 23.18 0.76 -5.43
N LYS A 27 24.50 0.72 -5.49
CA LYS A 27 25.27 -0.53 -5.62
C LYS A 27 25.08 -1.46 -4.43
N ASP A 28 25.06 -0.94 -3.19
CA ASP A 28 24.85 -1.73 -1.98
C ASP A 28 23.44 -2.35 -1.98
N VAL A 29 22.40 -1.56 -2.31
CA VAL A 29 21.02 -2.02 -2.43
C VAL A 29 20.88 -3.09 -3.52
N PHE A 30 21.47 -2.90 -4.72
CA PHE A 30 21.41 -3.94 -5.76
C PHE A 30 22.26 -5.18 -5.45
N ALA A 31 23.32 -5.05 -4.67
CA ALA A 31 24.06 -6.21 -4.16
C ALA A 31 23.16 -7.04 -3.22
N ARG A 32 22.37 -6.37 -2.34
CA ARG A 32 21.38 -7.04 -1.50
C ARG A 32 20.29 -7.69 -2.34
N THR A 33 19.71 -6.98 -3.33
CA THR A 33 18.70 -7.52 -4.25
C THR A 33 19.20 -8.80 -4.91
N LYS A 34 20.40 -8.80 -5.48
CA LYS A 34 21.00 -10.00 -6.11
C LYS A 34 21.16 -11.18 -5.13
N ALA A 35 21.34 -10.90 -3.85
CA ALA A 35 21.53 -11.94 -2.84
C ALA A 35 20.21 -12.58 -2.37
N VAL A 36 19.07 -11.88 -2.47
CA VAL A 36 17.83 -12.33 -1.83
C VAL A 36 16.62 -12.41 -2.75
N GLU A 37 16.60 -11.72 -3.90
CA GLU A 37 15.41 -11.61 -4.76
C GLU A 37 14.97 -12.97 -5.34
N ASP A 38 15.89 -13.89 -5.60
CA ASP A 38 15.55 -15.25 -6.01
C ASP A 38 14.68 -16.00 -4.98
N LYS A 39 14.73 -15.59 -3.70
CA LYS A 39 13.91 -16.15 -2.61
C LYS A 39 12.64 -15.35 -2.37
N VAL A 40 12.74 -14.01 -2.43
CA VAL A 40 11.64 -13.09 -2.08
C VAL A 40 10.68 -12.90 -3.25
N GLN A 41 11.21 -12.77 -4.47
CA GLN A 41 10.43 -12.49 -5.67
C GLN A 41 9.54 -11.25 -5.51
N GLY A 42 10.13 -10.19 -4.98
CA GLY A 42 9.45 -8.92 -4.69
C GLY A 42 9.27 -8.02 -5.90
N TYR A 43 10.10 -8.18 -6.95
CA TYR A 43 10.05 -7.38 -8.17
C TYR A 43 9.47 -8.15 -9.36
N VAL A 44 8.72 -7.47 -10.21
CA VAL A 44 8.43 -7.90 -11.60
C VAL A 44 9.54 -7.45 -12.54
N THR A 45 10.11 -6.28 -12.28
CA THR A 45 11.20 -5.70 -13.08
C THR A 45 12.19 -5.01 -12.18
N VAL A 46 13.43 -5.46 -12.17
CA VAL A 46 14.56 -4.77 -11.54
C VAL A 46 15.18 -3.81 -12.56
N ALA A 47 15.43 -2.56 -12.18
CA ALA A 47 15.86 -1.48 -13.07
C ALA A 47 17.29 -0.99 -12.77
N GLU A 48 18.25 -1.90 -12.51
CA GLU A 48 19.59 -1.59 -12.02
C GLU A 48 20.34 -0.56 -12.89
N GLU A 49 20.36 -0.78 -14.22
CA GLU A 49 21.08 0.10 -15.14
C GLU A 49 20.56 1.54 -15.07
N SER A 50 19.24 1.72 -15.17
CA SER A 50 18.65 3.06 -15.12
C SER A 50 18.77 3.70 -13.74
N ALA A 51 18.71 2.92 -12.68
CA ALA A 51 18.87 3.39 -11.31
C ALA A 51 20.31 3.90 -11.05
N LEU A 52 21.33 3.17 -11.53
CA LEU A 52 22.72 3.61 -11.43
C LEU A 52 22.96 4.90 -12.22
N ALA A 53 22.37 5.04 -13.41
CA ALA A 53 22.46 6.27 -14.19
C ALA A 53 21.77 7.47 -13.47
N GLN A 54 20.63 7.24 -12.80
CA GLN A 54 19.97 8.24 -11.96
C GLN A 54 20.86 8.62 -10.77
N ALA A 55 21.45 7.65 -10.08
CA ALA A 55 22.37 7.90 -8.96
C ALA A 55 23.60 8.72 -9.37
N GLU A 56 24.20 8.41 -10.53
CA GLU A 56 25.31 9.21 -11.09
C GLU A 56 24.92 10.66 -11.38
N ALA A 57 23.68 10.87 -11.89
CA ALA A 57 23.18 12.22 -12.13
C ALA A 57 23.00 13.01 -10.83
N VAL A 58 22.50 12.36 -9.77
CA VAL A 58 22.38 12.97 -8.43
C VAL A 58 23.74 13.33 -7.86
N ASP A 59 24.72 12.45 -7.95
CA ASP A 59 26.08 12.72 -7.46
C ASP A 59 26.72 13.90 -8.19
N LYS A 60 26.50 14.05 -9.50
CA LYS A 60 26.96 15.23 -10.29
C LYS A 60 26.31 16.52 -9.80
N LYS A 61 24.99 16.54 -9.56
CA LYS A 61 24.28 17.70 -9.01
C LYS A 61 24.81 18.07 -7.62
N ARG A 62 25.01 17.07 -6.75
CA ARG A 62 25.56 17.25 -5.39
C ARG A 62 27.00 17.77 -5.42
N ALA A 63 27.82 17.33 -6.35
CA ALA A 63 29.18 17.85 -6.56
C ALA A 63 29.17 19.28 -7.07
N ALA A 64 28.19 19.65 -7.89
CA ALA A 64 28.01 21.03 -8.37
C ALA A 64 27.46 21.99 -7.27
N GLY A 65 27.08 21.46 -6.10
CA GLY A 65 26.56 22.26 -4.98
C GLY A 65 25.09 22.66 -5.15
N GLU A 66 24.33 21.95 -5.98
CA GLU A 66 22.89 22.19 -6.11
C GLU A 66 22.17 21.84 -4.82
N GLU A 67 21.13 22.59 -4.50
CA GLU A 67 20.22 22.26 -3.40
C GLU A 67 19.33 21.08 -3.80
N LEU A 68 19.42 19.97 -3.04
CA LEU A 68 18.73 18.74 -3.36
C LEU A 68 17.70 18.39 -2.29
N SER A 69 16.63 17.69 -2.71
CA SER A 69 15.59 17.21 -1.81
C SER A 69 16.11 16.13 -0.85
N ALA A 70 15.34 15.86 0.21
CA ALA A 70 15.64 14.77 1.14
C ALA A 70 15.62 13.37 0.48
N LEU A 71 14.93 13.21 -0.65
CA LEU A 71 14.86 11.94 -1.40
C LEU A 71 15.97 11.82 -2.46
N ALA A 72 16.79 12.85 -2.67
CA ALA A 72 17.80 12.84 -3.73
C ALA A 72 18.84 11.74 -3.51
N GLY A 73 18.84 10.75 -4.40
CA GLY A 73 19.71 9.58 -4.34
C GLY A 73 19.15 8.40 -3.52
N ILE A 74 17.96 8.52 -2.92
CA ILE A 74 17.35 7.43 -2.15
C ILE A 74 16.69 6.44 -3.10
N PRO A 75 17.00 5.12 -3.00
CA PRO A 75 16.38 4.06 -3.77
C PRO A 75 14.92 3.84 -3.38
N ILE A 76 14.01 3.78 -4.38
CA ILE A 76 12.56 3.62 -4.17
C ILE A 76 11.99 2.58 -5.13
N ALA A 77 11.29 1.56 -4.60
CA ALA A 77 10.55 0.60 -5.41
C ALA A 77 9.13 1.11 -5.72
N ILE A 78 8.62 0.82 -6.91
CA ILE A 78 7.34 1.32 -7.39
C ILE A 78 6.40 0.16 -7.67
N LYS A 79 5.22 0.11 -7.05
CA LYS A 79 4.21 -0.92 -7.33
C LYS A 79 3.87 -0.96 -8.83
N ASP A 80 3.70 -2.15 -9.37
CA ASP A 80 3.61 -2.36 -10.82
C ASP A 80 2.29 -1.91 -11.47
N ASN A 81 1.40 -1.26 -10.74
CA ASN A 81 0.22 -0.56 -11.27
C ASN A 81 0.41 0.98 -11.39
N ILE A 82 1.57 1.51 -11.04
CA ILE A 82 1.89 2.94 -11.16
C ILE A 82 2.65 3.15 -12.48
N CYS A 83 2.05 3.88 -13.41
CA CYS A 83 2.62 4.14 -14.74
C CYS A 83 3.97 4.86 -14.64
N THR A 84 5.00 4.19 -15.15
CA THR A 84 6.37 4.70 -15.23
C THR A 84 6.78 4.71 -16.70
N LYS A 85 6.97 5.91 -17.27
CA LYS A 85 7.23 6.13 -18.69
C LYS A 85 8.37 5.27 -19.20
N GLY A 86 8.12 4.50 -20.26
CA GLY A 86 9.13 3.64 -20.90
C GLY A 86 9.49 2.36 -20.15
N THR A 87 9.04 2.19 -18.90
CA THR A 87 9.27 0.98 -18.09
C THR A 87 8.03 0.08 -18.15
N LEU A 88 8.22 -1.25 -18.20
CA LEU A 88 7.12 -2.19 -18.12
C LEU A 88 6.24 -1.88 -16.89
N THR A 89 4.92 -1.85 -17.11
CA THR A 89 3.92 -1.62 -16.07
C THR A 89 2.77 -2.59 -16.32
N THR A 90 2.87 -3.77 -15.72
CA THR A 90 2.07 -4.94 -16.10
C THR A 90 0.83 -5.14 -15.24
N CYS A 91 0.73 -4.49 -14.08
CA CYS A 91 -0.26 -4.82 -13.05
C CYS A 91 -0.24 -6.31 -12.65
N ALA A 92 0.91 -6.97 -12.79
CA ALA A 92 1.08 -8.41 -12.60
C ALA A 92 0.05 -9.25 -13.41
N SER A 93 -0.33 -8.78 -14.61
CA SER A 93 -1.34 -9.38 -15.49
C SER A 93 -0.77 -9.71 -16.87
N LYS A 94 -1.19 -10.84 -17.42
CA LYS A 94 -0.93 -11.18 -18.84
C LYS A 94 -1.52 -10.11 -19.76
N MET A 95 -2.62 -9.48 -19.37
CA MET A 95 -3.29 -8.42 -20.13
C MET A 95 -2.35 -7.25 -20.45
N LEU A 96 -1.43 -6.90 -19.55
CA LEU A 96 -0.49 -5.79 -19.71
C LEU A 96 0.99 -6.22 -19.71
N ALA A 97 1.30 -7.49 -19.91
CA ALA A 97 2.68 -8.03 -19.80
C ALA A 97 3.70 -7.30 -20.68
N GLY A 98 3.30 -6.72 -21.80
CA GLY A 98 4.16 -5.95 -22.71
C GLY A 98 3.95 -4.43 -22.65
N PHE A 99 3.14 -3.92 -21.73
CA PHE A 99 2.77 -2.51 -21.72
C PHE A 99 3.88 -1.62 -21.13
N LYS A 100 4.32 -0.65 -21.92
CA LYS A 100 5.22 0.43 -21.50
C LYS A 100 4.46 1.75 -21.62
N PRO A 101 4.10 2.40 -20.51
CA PRO A 101 3.38 3.67 -20.54
C PRO A 101 4.14 4.74 -21.32
N PRO A 102 3.44 5.57 -22.17
CA PRO A 102 4.06 6.72 -22.82
C PRO A 102 4.15 7.95 -21.91
N TYR A 103 3.66 7.88 -20.68
CA TYR A 103 3.61 8.94 -19.69
C TYR A 103 3.92 8.42 -18.29
N ASN A 104 4.24 9.31 -17.37
CA ASN A 104 4.41 9.03 -15.96
C ASN A 104 3.11 9.30 -15.17
N ALA A 105 2.90 8.55 -14.09
CA ALA A 105 1.97 8.96 -13.04
C ALA A 105 2.45 10.25 -12.37
N THR A 106 1.53 11.06 -11.83
CA THR A 106 1.88 12.30 -11.11
C THR A 106 2.88 12.05 -9.98
N VAL A 107 2.73 10.95 -9.24
CA VAL A 107 3.69 10.58 -8.19
C VAL A 107 5.09 10.29 -8.75
N MET A 108 5.18 9.72 -9.95
CA MET A 108 6.46 9.49 -10.61
C MET A 108 7.13 10.77 -11.06
N GLU A 109 6.38 11.74 -11.61
CA GLU A 109 6.93 13.06 -11.95
C GLU A 109 7.48 13.78 -10.70
N LYS A 110 6.78 13.65 -9.56
CA LYS A 110 7.24 14.21 -8.28
C LYS A 110 8.51 13.52 -7.75
N LEU A 111 8.60 12.19 -7.83
CA LEU A 111 9.79 11.45 -7.43
C LEU A 111 10.99 11.79 -8.31
N ILE A 112 10.80 11.90 -9.62
CA ILE A 112 11.84 12.33 -10.57
C ILE A 112 12.30 13.75 -10.26
N ALA A 113 11.36 14.67 -10.01
CA ALA A 113 11.68 16.05 -9.60
C ALA A 113 12.39 16.13 -8.24
N SER A 114 12.22 15.12 -7.39
CA SER A 114 12.93 14.99 -6.11
C SER A 114 14.26 14.26 -6.22
N ASP A 115 14.70 13.94 -7.43
CA ASP A 115 15.95 13.21 -7.69
C ASP A 115 16.03 11.83 -6.99
N ALA A 116 14.89 11.16 -6.77
CA ALA A 116 14.84 9.81 -6.23
C ALA A 116 15.38 8.78 -7.25
N VAL A 117 15.94 7.68 -6.76
CA VAL A 117 16.48 6.59 -7.58
C VAL A 117 15.46 5.46 -7.66
N ILE A 118 14.95 5.15 -8.84
CA ILE A 118 13.91 4.13 -9.02
C ILE A 118 14.53 2.75 -9.21
N THR A 119 14.32 1.85 -8.26
CA THR A 119 14.94 0.51 -8.26
C THR A 119 14.24 -0.50 -9.17
N GLY A 120 12.94 -0.32 -9.42
CA GLY A 120 12.18 -1.23 -10.25
C GLY A 120 10.68 -1.20 -10.01
N LYS A 121 10.00 -2.22 -10.56
CA LYS A 121 8.55 -2.42 -10.44
C LYS A 121 8.28 -3.60 -9.52
N ALA A 122 7.68 -3.29 -8.35
CA ALA A 122 7.37 -4.27 -7.32
C ALA A 122 6.13 -5.09 -7.69
N ASN A 123 6.20 -6.40 -7.44
CA ASN A 123 5.13 -7.35 -7.72
C ASN A 123 3.86 -7.06 -6.88
N MET A 124 2.73 -7.60 -7.34
CA MET A 124 1.43 -7.31 -6.75
C MET A 124 0.40 -8.38 -7.11
N ASP A 125 -0.74 -8.43 -6.45
CA ASP A 125 -1.90 -9.14 -6.97
C ASP A 125 -2.40 -8.50 -8.26
N GLU A 126 -2.82 -9.31 -9.22
CA GLU A 126 -3.27 -8.87 -10.54
C GLU A 126 -4.32 -7.76 -10.47
N PHE A 127 -4.06 -6.62 -11.13
CA PHE A 127 -4.89 -5.40 -11.10
C PHE A 127 -5.28 -4.95 -9.69
N ALA A 128 -4.44 -5.19 -8.69
CA ALA A 128 -4.66 -4.91 -7.28
C ALA A 128 -5.84 -5.68 -6.65
N MET A 129 -6.23 -6.81 -7.23
CA MET A 129 -7.33 -7.68 -6.79
C MET A 129 -6.79 -8.92 -6.09
N GLY A 130 -6.68 -8.84 -4.77
CA GLY A 130 -6.17 -9.88 -3.88
C GLY A 130 -5.61 -9.28 -2.61
N SER A 131 -5.24 -10.17 -1.67
CA SER A 131 -4.71 -9.79 -0.35
C SER A 131 -3.52 -10.68 0.06
N SER A 132 -2.83 -11.30 -0.94
CA SER A 132 -1.76 -12.26 -0.65
C SER A 132 -0.55 -12.16 -1.59
N CYS A 133 -0.68 -11.47 -2.73
CA CYS A 133 0.30 -11.45 -3.81
C CYS A 133 0.53 -12.83 -4.49
N GLU A 134 -0.44 -13.75 -4.34
CA GLU A 134 -0.48 -15.03 -5.04
C GLU A 134 -1.18 -14.95 -6.40
N ASN A 135 -2.02 -13.92 -6.61
CA ASN A 135 -2.77 -13.72 -7.86
C ASN A 135 -1.94 -13.03 -8.96
N SER A 136 -0.63 -12.96 -8.83
CA SER A 136 0.25 -12.44 -9.87
C SER A 136 0.36 -13.42 -11.04
N ALA A 137 0.23 -12.93 -12.28
CA ALA A 137 0.48 -13.71 -13.47
C ALA A 137 1.98 -13.93 -13.76
N MET A 138 2.86 -13.22 -13.02
CA MET A 138 4.32 -13.32 -13.17
C MET A 138 4.86 -14.43 -12.27
N HIS A 139 4.74 -14.28 -10.98
CA HIS A 139 5.15 -15.23 -9.93
C HIS A 139 4.52 -14.80 -8.59
N PRO A 140 4.36 -15.66 -7.60
CA PRO A 140 4.03 -15.25 -6.24
C PRO A 140 5.20 -14.49 -5.62
N THR A 141 4.92 -13.65 -4.62
CA THR A 141 5.94 -13.04 -3.77
C THR A 141 5.95 -13.75 -2.42
N HIS A 142 7.12 -13.96 -1.85
CA HIS A 142 7.33 -14.62 -0.57
C HIS A 142 7.56 -13.60 0.55
N ASN A 143 7.04 -13.87 1.74
CA ASN A 143 7.28 -13.02 2.90
C ASN A 143 8.73 -13.17 3.38
N PRO A 144 9.51 -12.08 3.50
CA PRO A 144 10.91 -12.18 3.92
C PRO A 144 11.11 -12.74 5.34
N HIS A 145 10.11 -12.64 6.24
CA HIS A 145 10.15 -13.20 7.60
C HIS A 145 9.82 -14.70 7.65
N GLY A 146 9.23 -15.25 6.59
CA GLY A 146 8.91 -16.67 6.45
C GLY A 146 8.62 -16.98 4.98
N LEU A 147 9.58 -17.55 4.28
CA LEU A 147 9.53 -17.74 2.81
C LEU A 147 8.41 -18.68 2.34
N ASP A 148 7.81 -19.46 3.22
CA ASP A 148 6.62 -20.28 3.00
C ASP A 148 5.30 -19.52 3.18
N ARG A 149 5.37 -18.24 3.53
CA ARG A 149 4.21 -17.40 3.86
C ARG A 149 4.00 -16.27 2.88
N VAL A 150 2.74 -15.82 2.81
CA VAL A 150 2.35 -14.69 1.97
C VAL A 150 2.88 -13.36 2.54
N PRO A 151 3.31 -12.40 1.69
CA PRO A 151 3.70 -11.07 2.14
C PRO A 151 2.49 -10.18 2.42
N GLY A 152 1.28 -10.68 2.15
CA GLY A 152 0.07 -9.88 2.05
C GLY A 152 -0.09 -9.25 0.66
N GLY A 153 -1.15 -8.47 0.48
CA GLY A 153 -1.46 -7.85 -0.81
C GLY A 153 -2.54 -6.77 -0.73
N SER A 154 -2.73 -6.11 -1.86
CA SER A 154 -2.13 -6.38 -3.17
C SER A 154 -0.74 -5.76 -3.37
N SER A 155 -0.18 -4.94 -2.44
CA SER A 155 1.17 -4.38 -2.56
C SER A 155 2.22 -5.28 -1.87
N GLY A 156 2.10 -6.61 -2.01
CA GLY A 156 2.97 -7.58 -1.33
C GLY A 156 4.44 -7.42 -1.72
N GLY A 157 4.74 -7.22 -3.01
CA GLY A 157 6.09 -6.96 -3.46
C GLY A 157 6.67 -5.67 -2.87
N SER A 158 5.89 -4.57 -2.81
CA SER A 158 6.35 -3.30 -2.22
C SER A 158 6.72 -3.45 -0.73
N ALA A 159 5.93 -4.17 0.05
CA ALA A 159 6.22 -4.43 1.45
C ALA A 159 7.43 -5.39 1.61
N ALA A 160 7.48 -6.45 0.79
CA ALA A 160 8.53 -7.46 0.86
C ALA A 160 9.91 -6.89 0.53
N VAL A 161 10.06 -6.08 -0.53
CA VAL A 161 11.35 -5.49 -0.89
C VAL A 161 11.87 -4.53 0.19
N VAL A 162 10.98 -3.81 0.89
CA VAL A 162 11.36 -2.95 2.01
C VAL A 162 11.81 -3.79 3.22
N ALA A 163 11.08 -4.84 3.55
CA ALA A 163 11.41 -5.76 4.65
C ALA A 163 12.69 -6.58 4.38
N ALA A 164 12.95 -6.91 3.12
CA ALA A 164 14.15 -7.64 2.71
C ALA A 164 15.41 -6.74 2.62
N GLY A 165 15.25 -5.41 2.66
CA GLY A 165 16.36 -4.46 2.47
C GLY A 165 16.73 -4.22 1.01
N GLU A 166 15.88 -4.59 0.06
CA GLU A 166 16.08 -4.40 -1.38
C GLU A 166 15.71 -2.98 -1.86
N ALA A 167 15.04 -2.25 -1.03
CA ALA A 167 14.83 -0.81 -1.14
C ALA A 167 14.50 -0.25 0.24
N PRO A 168 15.00 0.94 0.63
CA PRO A 168 14.61 1.57 1.91
C PRO A 168 13.16 2.08 1.90
N LEU A 169 12.61 2.39 0.73
CA LEU A 169 11.27 2.93 0.52
C LEU A 169 10.56 2.23 -0.64
N ALA A 170 9.23 2.20 -0.59
CA ALA A 170 8.43 1.82 -1.75
C ALA A 170 7.11 2.60 -1.82
N LEU A 171 6.56 2.77 -3.03
CA LEU A 171 5.16 3.16 -3.22
C LEU A 171 4.28 1.94 -3.44
N GLY A 172 3.12 1.95 -2.80
CA GLY A 172 2.03 1.01 -3.03
C GLY A 172 0.72 1.69 -3.40
N SER A 173 -0.35 0.90 -3.51
CA SER A 173 -1.72 1.39 -3.64
C SER A 173 -2.65 0.61 -2.73
N ASP A 174 -3.67 1.28 -2.20
CA ASP A 174 -4.60 0.74 -1.23
C ASP A 174 -6.05 1.04 -1.65
N THR A 175 -6.81 0.00 -1.92
CA THR A 175 -8.23 0.08 -2.29
C THR A 175 -9.11 -0.47 -1.17
N GLY A 176 -8.62 -1.46 -0.43
CA GLY A 176 -9.32 -2.13 0.68
C GLY A 176 -8.41 -2.56 1.83
N GLY A 177 -7.12 -2.13 1.82
CA GLY A 177 -6.12 -2.56 2.79
C GLY A 177 -4.76 -2.85 2.17
N SER A 178 -4.64 -2.67 0.84
CA SER A 178 -3.50 -3.16 0.06
C SER A 178 -2.16 -2.44 0.26
N ILE A 179 -2.06 -1.46 1.14
CA ILE A 179 -0.81 -0.96 1.76
C ILE A 179 -0.72 -1.50 3.18
N ARG A 180 -1.80 -1.38 3.94
CA ARG A 180 -1.82 -1.60 5.38
C ARG A 180 -1.63 -3.07 5.77
N GLN A 181 -2.33 -3.98 5.10
CA GLN A 181 -2.23 -5.41 5.40
C GLN A 181 -0.84 -5.97 5.04
N PRO A 182 -0.24 -5.73 3.85
CA PRO A 182 1.12 -6.20 3.59
C PRO A 182 2.17 -5.51 4.46
N ALA A 183 1.98 -4.25 4.89
CA ALA A 183 2.86 -3.62 5.88
C ALA A 183 2.86 -4.38 7.20
N SER A 184 1.69 -4.81 7.69
CA SER A 184 1.56 -5.62 8.90
C SER A 184 2.25 -6.98 8.75
N PHE A 185 2.04 -7.68 7.64
CA PHE A 185 2.57 -9.03 7.41
C PHE A 185 4.08 -9.05 7.21
N CYS A 186 4.65 -7.99 6.65
CA CYS A 186 6.09 -7.85 6.41
C CYS A 186 6.82 -7.05 7.49
N GLY A 187 6.14 -6.59 8.55
CA GLY A 187 6.78 -5.87 9.66
C GLY A 187 7.37 -4.51 9.28
N VAL A 188 6.75 -3.80 8.34
CA VAL A 188 7.17 -2.48 7.89
C VAL A 188 6.11 -1.42 8.19
N VAL A 189 6.46 -0.14 8.05
CA VAL A 189 5.51 0.97 8.14
C VAL A 189 4.83 1.15 6.80
N GLY A 190 3.50 1.25 6.81
CA GLY A 190 2.70 1.56 5.62
C GLY A 190 1.64 2.60 5.94
N LEU A 191 1.50 3.61 5.10
CA LEU A 191 0.50 4.65 5.30
C LEU A 191 -0.40 4.79 4.07
N LYS A 192 -1.70 4.56 4.26
CA LYS A 192 -2.73 4.94 3.30
C LYS A 192 -3.19 6.37 3.64
N PRO A 193 -2.88 7.37 2.83
CA PRO A 193 -3.33 8.74 3.12
C PRO A 193 -4.84 8.90 2.92
N THR A 194 -5.36 10.04 3.30
CA THR A 194 -6.73 10.49 3.02
C THR A 194 -7.01 10.39 1.52
N TYR A 195 -8.19 9.88 1.15
CA TYR A 195 -8.61 9.80 -0.25
C TYR A 195 -8.55 11.17 -0.93
N GLY A 196 -7.79 11.24 -2.01
CA GLY A 196 -7.53 12.46 -2.78
C GLY A 196 -6.33 13.30 -2.32
N ALA A 197 -5.63 12.93 -1.24
CA ALA A 197 -4.44 13.65 -0.79
C ALA A 197 -3.23 13.44 -1.72
N VAL A 198 -3.16 12.30 -2.40
CA VAL A 198 -2.17 11.98 -3.43
C VAL A 198 -2.92 11.74 -4.75
N SER A 199 -2.44 12.35 -5.83
CA SER A 199 -3.04 12.17 -7.17
C SER A 199 -3.03 10.70 -7.60
N ARG A 200 -4.13 10.27 -8.20
CA ARG A 200 -4.30 8.95 -8.81
C ARG A 200 -4.02 8.92 -10.32
N TYR A 201 -3.63 10.05 -10.92
CA TYR A 201 -3.28 10.08 -12.33
C TYR A 201 -2.10 9.15 -12.61
N GLY A 202 -2.28 8.26 -13.58
CA GLY A 202 -1.30 7.22 -13.91
C GLY A 202 -1.30 6.01 -12.98
N LEU A 203 -2.17 5.96 -11.97
CA LEU A 203 -2.50 4.72 -11.26
C LEU A 203 -3.49 3.93 -12.11
N ILE A 204 -3.15 2.71 -12.51
CA ILE A 204 -4.08 1.83 -13.23
C ILE A 204 -5.19 1.42 -12.27
N ALA A 205 -6.42 1.81 -12.62
CA ALA A 205 -7.54 1.80 -11.69
C ALA A 205 -8.07 0.39 -11.41
N PHE A 206 -8.27 0.08 -10.13
CA PHE A 206 -9.13 -0.98 -9.66
C PHE A 206 -10.53 -0.42 -9.35
N ALA A 207 -10.68 0.35 -8.28
CA ALA A 207 -11.93 0.99 -7.87
C ALA A 207 -11.71 2.47 -7.63
N SER A 208 -12.06 3.30 -8.62
CA SER A 208 -11.69 4.71 -8.70
C SER A 208 -12.13 5.55 -7.50
N SER A 209 -13.21 5.17 -6.80
CA SER A 209 -13.69 5.87 -5.61
C SER A 209 -13.02 5.45 -4.30
N LEU A 210 -12.09 4.48 -4.36
CA LEU A 210 -11.44 3.88 -3.19
C LEU A 210 -9.90 3.88 -3.30
N ASP A 211 -9.35 3.75 -4.52
CA ASP A 211 -7.91 3.64 -4.77
C ASP A 211 -7.14 4.84 -4.23
N GLN A 212 -6.03 4.57 -3.53
CA GLN A 212 -5.11 5.60 -3.06
C GLN A 212 -3.66 5.10 -3.09
N ILE A 213 -2.72 5.93 -3.58
CA ILE A 213 -1.28 5.66 -3.50
C ILE A 213 -0.78 6.09 -2.13
N GLY A 214 0.19 5.35 -1.58
CA GLY A 214 0.86 5.71 -0.33
C GLY A 214 2.18 4.99 -0.11
N PRO A 215 2.96 5.45 0.88
CA PRO A 215 4.32 5.01 1.15
C PRO A 215 4.40 3.72 1.97
N PHE A 216 5.51 3.00 1.75
CA PHE A 216 6.13 2.04 2.66
C PHE A 216 7.52 2.54 3.07
N GLY A 217 7.89 2.28 4.31
CA GLY A 217 9.22 2.54 4.84
C GLY A 217 9.52 1.67 6.07
N ARG A 218 10.70 1.79 6.65
CA ARG A 218 11.07 1.03 7.84
C ARG A 218 11.00 1.84 9.13
N SER A 219 10.61 3.11 9.03
CA SER A 219 10.35 4.00 10.17
C SER A 219 9.19 4.94 9.85
N ILE A 220 8.64 5.54 10.89
CA ILE A 220 7.61 6.58 10.73
C ILE A 220 8.16 7.78 9.95
N GLU A 221 9.40 8.15 10.21
CA GLU A 221 10.06 9.25 9.49
C GLU A 221 10.25 8.95 8.00
N ASP A 222 10.56 7.71 7.63
CA ASP A 222 10.65 7.26 6.25
C ASP A 222 9.31 7.41 5.52
N ALA A 223 8.22 6.96 6.16
CA ALA A 223 6.88 7.08 5.60
C ALA A 223 6.45 8.54 5.43
N ALA A 224 6.75 9.39 6.41
CA ALA A 224 6.48 10.82 6.34
C ALA A 224 7.26 11.50 5.22
N MET A 225 8.56 11.18 5.07
CA MET A 225 9.42 11.73 4.02
C MET A 225 8.92 11.41 2.61
N LEU A 226 8.50 10.16 2.38
CA LEU A 226 7.98 9.76 1.07
C LEU A 226 6.58 10.35 0.83
N LEU A 227 5.73 10.44 1.87
CA LEU A 227 4.41 11.07 1.76
C LEU A 227 4.51 12.56 1.41
N ASP A 228 5.41 13.31 2.05
CA ASP A 228 5.68 14.72 1.72
C ASP A 228 5.98 14.92 0.23
N ALA A 229 6.81 14.05 -0.33
CA ALA A 229 7.21 14.15 -1.73
C ALA A 229 6.07 13.89 -2.71
N VAL A 230 5.14 12.96 -2.40
CA VAL A 230 4.09 12.56 -3.36
C VAL A 230 2.76 13.27 -3.14
N THR A 231 2.53 13.89 -1.97
CA THR A 231 1.32 14.63 -1.65
C THR A 231 1.21 15.92 -2.47
N GLY A 232 -0.01 16.30 -2.82
CA GLY A 232 -0.32 17.60 -3.42
C GLY A 232 -1.45 17.55 -4.44
N HIS A 233 -2.03 18.72 -4.67
CA HIS A 233 -3.17 18.91 -5.57
C HIS A 233 -2.78 18.79 -7.05
N ASP A 234 -3.51 17.99 -7.79
CA ASP A 234 -3.35 17.78 -9.24
C ASP A 234 -4.68 18.10 -9.98
N PRO A 235 -5.04 19.37 -10.10
CA PRO A 235 -6.32 19.78 -10.68
C PRO A 235 -6.43 19.52 -12.19
N LEU A 236 -5.29 19.27 -12.85
CA LEU A 236 -5.26 19.08 -14.30
C LEU A 236 -5.55 17.65 -14.71
N HIS A 237 -5.17 16.68 -13.88
CA HIS A 237 -5.19 15.27 -14.27
C HIS A 237 -6.07 14.39 -13.39
N ASP A 238 -6.33 14.79 -12.14
CA ASP A 238 -7.16 14.00 -11.22
C ASP A 238 -8.23 14.85 -10.55
N SER A 239 -9.47 14.72 -11.02
CA SER A 239 -10.64 15.42 -10.46
C SER A 239 -10.97 15.04 -9.01
N THR A 240 -10.38 13.97 -8.49
CA THR A 240 -10.55 13.54 -7.08
C THR A 240 -9.45 14.08 -6.17
N SER A 241 -8.36 14.60 -6.76
CA SER A 241 -7.28 15.23 -6.00
C SER A 241 -7.75 16.50 -5.32
N VAL A 242 -7.39 16.67 -4.06
CA VAL A 242 -7.78 17.82 -3.24
C VAL A 242 -6.56 18.58 -2.73
N LYS A 243 -6.74 19.87 -2.50
CA LYS A 243 -5.73 20.65 -1.79
C LYS A 243 -5.72 20.20 -0.33
N THR A 244 -4.62 19.62 0.11
CA THR A 244 -4.45 19.18 1.50
C THR A 244 -4.28 20.39 2.43
N PRO A 245 -4.77 20.32 3.67
CA PRO A 245 -4.58 21.37 4.66
C PRO A 245 -3.24 21.27 5.39
N PHE A 246 -2.29 20.45 4.91
CA PHE A 246 -1.02 20.26 5.60
C PHE A 246 -0.19 21.54 5.59
N GLU A 247 0.27 21.94 6.77
CA GLU A 247 1.12 23.11 6.97
C GLU A 247 2.60 22.69 6.93
N GLY A 248 3.25 22.95 5.80
CA GLY A 248 4.65 22.57 5.60
C GLY A 248 4.85 21.07 5.44
N SER A 249 5.99 20.58 5.89
CA SER A 249 6.39 19.18 5.81
C SER A 249 5.86 18.37 6.98
N LEU A 250 5.18 17.25 6.70
CA LEU A 250 4.73 16.29 7.72
C LEU A 250 5.94 15.73 8.49
N ARG A 251 7.05 15.45 7.78
CA ARG A 251 8.30 14.98 8.39
C ARG A 251 8.90 16.01 9.34
N ALA A 252 8.97 17.28 8.94
CA ALA A 252 9.55 18.33 9.76
C ALA A 252 8.72 18.64 11.03
N ASN A 253 7.42 18.36 10.98
CA ASN A 253 6.48 18.56 12.07
C ASN A 253 6.28 17.31 12.95
N LEU A 254 7.12 16.27 12.79
CA LEU A 254 7.05 15.06 13.62
C LEU A 254 7.31 15.40 15.10
N ASN A 255 6.40 14.94 15.95
CA ASN A 255 6.47 15.11 17.41
C ASN A 255 5.95 13.84 18.11
N ALA A 256 6.74 13.28 19.01
CA ALA A 256 6.40 12.06 19.74
C ALA A 256 5.59 12.34 21.04
N ASP A 257 5.15 13.57 21.30
CA ASP A 257 4.30 13.86 22.45
C ASP A 257 2.85 13.45 22.17
N VAL A 258 2.37 12.47 22.94
CA VAL A 258 1.00 11.95 22.87
C VAL A 258 0.23 12.16 24.18
N LYS A 259 0.75 13.00 25.07
CA LYS A 259 0.08 13.30 26.34
C LYS A 259 -1.28 13.94 26.09
N GLY A 260 -2.32 13.31 26.63
CA GLY A 260 -3.71 13.74 26.46
C GLY A 260 -4.33 13.39 25.10
N LEU A 261 -3.61 12.70 24.21
CA LEU A 261 -4.16 12.19 22.96
C LEU A 261 -5.26 11.16 23.26
N LYS A 262 -6.44 11.34 22.68
CA LYS A 262 -7.59 10.45 22.89
C LYS A 262 -7.59 9.35 21.85
N ILE A 263 -7.43 8.10 22.29
CA ILE A 263 -7.38 6.91 21.44
C ILE A 263 -8.59 6.03 21.72
N GLY A 264 -9.45 5.86 20.71
CA GLY A 264 -10.61 4.97 20.75
C GLY A 264 -10.25 3.54 20.37
N LEU A 265 -10.73 2.56 21.14
CA LEU A 265 -10.63 1.13 20.84
C LEU A 265 -12.03 0.61 20.46
N PRO A 266 -12.35 0.41 19.18
CA PRO A 266 -13.66 -0.09 18.80
C PRO A 266 -13.77 -1.58 19.08
N LYS A 267 -14.70 -1.97 19.96
CA LYS A 267 -14.90 -3.36 20.42
C LYS A 267 -15.16 -4.34 19.26
N GLU A 268 -15.79 -3.87 18.18
CA GLU A 268 -16.13 -4.68 17.00
C GLU A 268 -14.91 -5.20 16.24
N TYR A 269 -13.76 -4.55 16.36
CA TYR A 269 -12.51 -5.02 15.74
C TYR A 269 -11.76 -6.08 16.57
N PHE A 270 -12.23 -6.37 17.77
CA PHE A 270 -11.66 -7.37 18.68
C PHE A 270 -12.60 -8.55 18.90
N GLY A 271 -13.55 -8.77 17.99
CA GLY A 271 -14.53 -9.86 18.01
C GLY A 271 -13.95 -11.24 17.71
N GLU A 272 -14.85 -12.20 17.43
CA GLU A 272 -14.46 -13.55 16.99
C GLU A 272 -13.66 -13.47 15.67
N GLY A 273 -12.71 -14.41 15.50
CA GLY A 273 -11.84 -14.50 14.31
C GLY A 273 -10.52 -13.74 14.41
N ILE A 274 -10.36 -12.83 15.37
CA ILE A 274 -9.06 -12.20 15.64
C ILE A 274 -8.21 -13.14 16.51
N SER A 275 -7.03 -13.54 16.02
CA SER A 275 -6.14 -14.44 16.73
C SER A 275 -5.64 -13.84 18.05
N ASP A 276 -5.33 -14.72 19.02
CA ASP A 276 -4.85 -14.27 20.33
C ASP A 276 -3.53 -13.51 20.23
N ALA A 277 -2.65 -13.91 19.32
CA ALA A 277 -1.38 -13.21 19.07
C ALA A 277 -1.62 -11.77 18.60
N VAL A 278 -2.52 -11.56 17.63
CA VAL A 278 -2.88 -10.22 17.14
C VAL A 278 -3.52 -9.40 18.25
N ARG A 279 -4.54 -9.95 18.91
CA ARG A 279 -5.22 -9.28 20.04
C ARG A 279 -4.25 -8.85 21.13
N LYS A 280 -3.38 -9.77 21.58
CA LYS A 280 -2.40 -9.53 22.65
C LYS A 280 -1.45 -8.38 22.30
N ASN A 281 -0.88 -8.39 21.09
CA ASN A 281 0.08 -7.37 20.67
C ASN A 281 -0.56 -5.99 20.50
N VAL A 282 -1.76 -5.91 19.90
CA VAL A 282 -2.48 -4.63 19.74
C VAL A 282 -2.95 -4.07 21.08
N MET A 283 -3.40 -4.92 22.00
CA MET A 283 -3.75 -4.47 23.37
C MET A 283 -2.52 -4.03 24.16
N ALA A 284 -1.36 -4.68 23.97
CA ALA A 284 -0.11 -4.22 24.56
C ALA A 284 0.31 -2.84 24.03
N ALA A 285 0.08 -2.55 22.73
CA ALA A 285 0.29 -1.23 22.19
C ALA A 285 -0.65 -0.18 22.81
N ALA A 286 -1.91 -0.54 23.07
CA ALA A 286 -2.85 0.34 23.77
C ALA A 286 -2.37 0.68 25.20
N GLU A 287 -1.82 -0.30 25.93
CA GLU A 287 -1.23 -0.05 27.25
C GLU A 287 0.05 0.81 27.17
N ALA A 288 0.86 0.64 26.13
CA ALA A 288 2.03 1.49 25.89
C ALA A 288 1.61 2.97 25.69
N TYR A 289 0.55 3.23 24.93
CA TYR A 289 0.01 4.59 24.77
C TYR A 289 -0.48 5.18 26.11
N LYS A 290 -1.16 4.39 26.96
CA LYS A 290 -1.54 4.84 28.30
C LYS A 290 -0.31 5.23 29.14
N ALA A 291 0.74 4.42 29.08
CA ALA A 291 2.00 4.69 29.78
C ALA A 291 2.69 5.98 29.29
N LEU A 292 2.50 6.33 28.00
CA LEU A 292 2.97 7.58 27.40
C LEU A 292 2.06 8.80 27.74
N GLY A 293 0.95 8.59 28.46
CA GLY A 293 0.03 9.64 28.88
C GLY A 293 -1.14 9.92 27.94
N ALA A 294 -1.40 9.04 26.98
CA ALA A 294 -2.61 9.10 26.17
C ALA A 294 -3.84 8.58 26.93
N GLU A 295 -5.01 9.08 26.59
CA GLU A 295 -6.31 8.62 27.11
C GLU A 295 -6.85 7.52 26.19
N VAL A 296 -6.79 6.25 26.62
CA VAL A 296 -7.26 5.11 25.82
C VAL A 296 -8.56 4.57 26.41
N PHE A 297 -9.62 4.48 25.60
CA PHE A 297 -10.94 4.04 26.03
C PHE A 297 -11.69 3.28 24.93
N GLU A 298 -12.67 2.48 25.34
CA GLU A 298 -13.52 1.73 24.43
C GLU A 298 -14.51 2.64 23.70
N ILE A 299 -14.70 2.40 22.41
CA ILE A 299 -15.74 2.98 21.56
C ILE A 299 -16.52 1.88 20.84
N SER A 300 -17.61 2.23 20.16
CA SER A 300 -18.39 1.29 19.35
C SER A 300 -18.59 1.82 17.94
N LEU A 301 -18.37 0.96 16.95
CA LEU A 301 -18.54 1.20 15.52
C LEU A 301 -19.35 0.04 14.90
N PRO A 302 -20.63 -0.15 15.27
CA PRO A 302 -21.42 -1.33 14.90
C PRO A 302 -21.62 -1.50 13.39
N LEU A 303 -21.54 -0.43 12.59
CA LEU A 303 -21.73 -0.52 11.14
C LEU A 303 -20.52 -1.08 10.39
N VAL A 304 -19.34 -1.21 11.04
CA VAL A 304 -18.16 -1.77 10.37
C VAL A 304 -18.32 -3.24 10.02
N GLU A 305 -19.23 -3.98 10.68
CA GLU A 305 -19.58 -5.36 10.32
C GLU A 305 -20.12 -5.48 8.88
N TYR A 306 -20.73 -4.41 8.34
CA TYR A 306 -21.23 -4.36 6.97
C TYR A 306 -20.17 -3.86 5.96
N ALA A 307 -19.00 -3.44 6.43
CA ALA A 307 -17.99 -2.83 5.56
C ALA A 307 -17.50 -3.81 4.48
N LEU A 308 -17.29 -5.08 4.85
CA LEU A 308 -16.78 -6.09 3.92
C LEU A 308 -17.72 -6.31 2.71
N PRO A 309 -19.01 -6.65 2.88
CA PRO A 309 -19.93 -6.79 1.74
C PRO A 309 -20.10 -5.48 0.96
N ILE A 310 -20.15 -4.32 1.61
CA ILE A 310 -20.22 -3.03 0.93
C ILE A 310 -19.01 -2.83 0.02
N TYR A 311 -17.80 -3.11 0.52
CA TYR A 311 -16.56 -3.00 -0.24
C TYR A 311 -16.59 -3.88 -1.49
N TYR A 312 -16.94 -5.17 -1.36
CA TYR A 312 -16.95 -6.10 -2.50
C TYR A 312 -18.01 -5.75 -3.55
N ILE A 313 -19.16 -5.20 -3.14
CA ILE A 313 -20.16 -4.69 -4.08
C ILE A 313 -19.63 -3.48 -4.84
N LEU A 314 -19.13 -2.47 -4.13
CA LEU A 314 -18.68 -1.21 -4.76
C LEU A 314 -17.43 -1.42 -5.61
N SER A 315 -16.39 -2.08 -5.07
CA SER A 315 -15.14 -2.30 -5.76
C SER A 315 -15.30 -3.17 -7.01
N SER A 316 -16.12 -4.22 -6.95
CA SER A 316 -16.39 -5.08 -8.11
C SER A 316 -17.19 -4.34 -9.19
N ALA A 317 -18.18 -3.53 -8.79
CA ALA A 317 -18.94 -2.70 -9.71
C ALA A 317 -18.03 -1.73 -10.48
N GLU A 318 -17.13 -1.05 -9.78
CA GLU A 318 -16.16 -0.13 -10.39
C GLU A 318 -15.11 -0.88 -11.22
N ALA A 319 -14.62 -2.03 -10.75
CA ALA A 319 -13.70 -2.89 -11.50
C ALA A 319 -14.27 -3.32 -12.84
N SER A 320 -15.53 -3.78 -12.88
CA SER A 320 -16.17 -4.20 -14.13
C SER A 320 -16.22 -3.08 -15.17
N SER A 321 -16.43 -1.84 -14.73
CA SER A 321 -16.40 -0.65 -15.60
C SER A 321 -14.97 -0.24 -15.97
N ASN A 322 -14.04 -0.20 -15.00
CA ASN A 322 -12.66 0.22 -15.25
C ASN A 322 -11.90 -0.75 -16.16
N LEU A 323 -12.12 -2.06 -16.01
CA LEU A 323 -11.43 -3.08 -16.79
C LEU A 323 -12.12 -3.38 -18.13
N ALA A 324 -13.24 -2.75 -18.44
CA ALA A 324 -13.91 -2.90 -19.74
C ALA A 324 -13.04 -2.43 -20.93
N ARG A 325 -12.08 -1.53 -20.66
CA ARG A 325 -11.15 -0.99 -21.67
C ARG A 325 -10.07 -1.98 -22.15
N PHE A 326 -9.87 -3.07 -21.44
CA PHE A 326 -8.87 -4.10 -21.77
C PHE A 326 -9.56 -5.18 -22.60
N GLU A 327 -9.57 -5.02 -23.93
CA GLU A 327 -10.29 -5.90 -24.87
C GLU A 327 -9.40 -6.49 -25.96
N GLY A 328 -8.10 -6.17 -25.97
CA GLY A 328 -7.14 -6.71 -26.94
C GLY A 328 -7.17 -6.06 -28.32
N VAL A 329 -7.91 -4.94 -28.50
CA VAL A 329 -7.96 -4.19 -29.76
C VAL A 329 -7.10 -2.94 -29.70
N LYS A 330 -7.33 -2.07 -28.68
CA LYS A 330 -6.58 -0.81 -28.55
C LYS A 330 -5.20 -1.02 -27.96
N TYR A 331 -5.10 -1.90 -26.95
CA TYR A 331 -3.85 -2.25 -26.27
C TYR A 331 -4.06 -3.50 -25.41
N GLY A 332 -2.96 -4.05 -24.90
CA GLY A 332 -2.95 -5.20 -24.03
C GLY A 332 -2.89 -6.53 -24.80
N TYR A 333 -3.08 -7.61 -24.07
CA TYR A 333 -3.08 -8.96 -24.63
C TYR A 333 -4.20 -9.13 -25.65
N ARG A 334 -3.84 -9.66 -26.82
CA ARG A 334 -4.76 -10.05 -27.87
C ARG A 334 -4.58 -11.54 -28.17
N THR A 335 -5.67 -12.30 -28.14
CA THR A 335 -5.62 -13.72 -28.47
C THR A 335 -5.12 -13.94 -29.92
N PRO A 336 -4.19 -14.86 -30.14
CA PRO A 336 -3.78 -15.24 -31.50
C PRO A 336 -4.85 -16.08 -32.23
N ASN A 337 -5.85 -16.59 -31.50
CA ASN A 337 -6.86 -17.52 -31.97
C ASN A 337 -8.24 -16.86 -32.15
N ALA A 338 -8.30 -15.54 -32.31
CA ALA A 338 -9.54 -14.88 -32.70
C ALA A 338 -9.89 -15.27 -34.13
N GLY A 339 -11.07 -15.79 -34.35
CA GLY A 339 -11.64 -15.90 -35.66
C GLY A 339 -11.94 -14.53 -36.29
N ASP A 340 -12.81 -14.46 -37.27
CA ASP A 340 -13.23 -13.21 -37.91
C ASP A 340 -14.30 -12.44 -37.08
N ASP A 341 -14.75 -13.02 -35.95
CA ASP A 341 -15.77 -12.44 -35.09
C ASP A 341 -15.17 -11.58 -33.98
N ILE A 342 -15.60 -10.31 -33.90
CA ILE A 342 -15.18 -9.35 -32.87
C ILE A 342 -15.57 -9.79 -31.47
N ILE A 343 -16.72 -10.45 -31.30
CA ILE A 343 -17.20 -10.95 -29.99
C ILE A 343 -16.27 -12.07 -29.52
N GLU A 344 -15.90 -12.96 -30.43
CA GLU A 344 -14.95 -14.04 -30.14
C GLU A 344 -13.57 -13.46 -29.75
N LEU A 345 -13.08 -12.47 -30.49
CA LEU A 345 -11.83 -11.77 -30.17
C LEU A 345 -11.87 -11.19 -28.73
N TYR A 346 -12.91 -10.47 -28.35
CA TYR A 346 -13.04 -9.88 -27.03
C TYR A 346 -13.14 -10.95 -25.94
N THR A 347 -13.97 -11.95 -26.15
CA THR A 347 -14.19 -13.03 -25.18
C THR A 347 -12.90 -13.80 -24.92
N LYS A 348 -12.21 -14.23 -25.96
CA LYS A 348 -10.95 -14.98 -25.84
C LYS A 348 -9.84 -14.13 -25.24
N SER A 349 -9.65 -12.89 -25.74
CA SER A 349 -8.58 -12.02 -25.21
C SER A 349 -8.77 -11.76 -23.71
N ARG A 350 -9.99 -11.54 -23.25
CA ARG A 350 -10.27 -11.29 -21.83
C ARG A 350 -10.19 -12.55 -20.97
N SER A 351 -10.68 -13.70 -21.47
CA SER A 351 -10.62 -14.96 -20.71
C SER A 351 -9.21 -15.53 -20.61
N GLU A 352 -8.36 -15.32 -21.60
CA GLU A 352 -6.96 -15.75 -21.60
C GLU A 352 -6.04 -14.76 -20.88
N GLY A 353 -6.35 -13.47 -20.94
CA GLY A 353 -5.52 -12.37 -20.44
C GLY A 353 -5.74 -12.03 -18.96
N PHE A 354 -6.93 -12.25 -18.40
CA PHE A 354 -7.23 -12.03 -16.99
C PHE A 354 -7.17 -13.32 -16.18
N GLY A 355 -6.60 -13.24 -14.97
CA GLY A 355 -6.63 -14.30 -13.98
C GLY A 355 -8.00 -14.50 -13.34
N ALA A 356 -8.16 -15.62 -12.63
CA ALA A 356 -9.44 -16.07 -12.10
C ALA A 356 -10.10 -15.08 -11.13
N GLU A 357 -9.33 -14.43 -10.25
CA GLU A 357 -9.89 -13.46 -9.31
C GLU A 357 -10.40 -12.20 -10.01
N VAL A 358 -9.65 -11.68 -10.98
CA VAL A 358 -10.08 -10.52 -11.78
C VAL A 358 -11.36 -10.85 -12.56
N GLN A 359 -11.42 -12.02 -13.19
CA GLN A 359 -12.65 -12.46 -13.87
C GLN A 359 -13.85 -12.52 -12.92
N ARG A 360 -13.66 -13.08 -11.71
CA ARG A 360 -14.69 -13.16 -10.68
C ARG A 360 -15.23 -11.77 -10.28
N ARG A 361 -14.31 -10.80 -10.05
CA ARG A 361 -14.69 -9.42 -9.71
C ARG A 361 -15.42 -8.71 -10.85
N ILE A 362 -15.01 -8.92 -12.09
CA ILE A 362 -15.68 -8.37 -13.26
C ILE A 362 -17.11 -8.96 -13.38
N MET A 363 -17.27 -10.27 -13.21
CA MET A 363 -18.57 -10.93 -13.28
C MET A 363 -19.50 -10.44 -12.16
N LEU A 364 -19.00 -10.38 -10.92
CA LEU A 364 -19.76 -9.87 -9.77
C LEU A 364 -20.19 -8.41 -10.00
N GLY A 365 -19.29 -7.58 -10.47
CA GLY A 365 -19.56 -6.16 -10.75
C GLY A 365 -20.58 -5.98 -11.85
N THR A 366 -20.49 -6.75 -12.94
CA THR A 366 -21.46 -6.75 -14.04
C THR A 366 -22.85 -7.16 -13.54
N TYR A 367 -22.93 -8.19 -12.69
CA TYR A 367 -24.19 -8.60 -12.07
C TYR A 367 -24.80 -7.49 -11.20
N VAL A 368 -23.99 -6.89 -10.33
CA VAL A 368 -24.43 -5.82 -9.42
C VAL A 368 -24.95 -4.59 -10.17
N LEU A 369 -24.36 -4.28 -11.34
CA LEU A 369 -24.75 -3.13 -12.18
C LEU A 369 -25.88 -3.46 -13.17
N SER A 370 -26.30 -4.71 -13.29
CA SER A 370 -27.34 -5.11 -14.24
C SER A 370 -28.73 -4.61 -13.82
N SER A 371 -29.64 -4.55 -14.81
CA SER A 371 -31.03 -4.10 -14.60
C SER A 371 -31.73 -4.96 -13.54
N GLY A 372 -32.41 -4.30 -12.61
CA GLY A 372 -33.11 -4.93 -11.47
C GLY A 372 -32.19 -5.15 -10.24
N TYR A 373 -30.87 -5.27 -10.40
CA TYR A 373 -29.95 -5.48 -9.29
C TYR A 373 -29.22 -4.19 -8.85
N TYR A 374 -29.09 -3.21 -9.74
CA TYR A 374 -28.47 -1.92 -9.45
C TYR A 374 -29.06 -1.22 -8.22
N ASP A 375 -30.41 -1.15 -8.14
CA ASP A 375 -31.09 -0.54 -7.02
C ASP A 375 -31.01 -1.40 -5.75
N ALA A 376 -31.07 -2.71 -5.91
CA ALA A 376 -31.05 -3.66 -4.79
C ALA A 376 -29.68 -3.79 -4.12
N TYR A 377 -28.59 -3.64 -4.86
CA TYR A 377 -27.23 -3.82 -4.35
C TYR A 377 -26.41 -2.54 -4.39
N TYR A 378 -26.15 -1.96 -5.57
CA TYR A 378 -25.23 -0.84 -5.70
C TYR A 378 -25.72 0.40 -4.96
N LYS A 379 -26.98 0.81 -5.15
CA LYS A 379 -27.54 1.98 -4.45
C LYS A 379 -27.59 1.77 -2.94
N LYS A 380 -27.93 0.55 -2.48
CA LYS A 380 -27.90 0.23 -1.04
C LYS A 380 -26.50 0.29 -0.47
N ALA A 381 -25.50 -0.26 -1.15
CA ALA A 381 -24.10 -0.19 -0.74
C ALA A 381 -23.62 1.28 -0.65
N ARG A 382 -23.98 2.13 -1.62
CA ARG A 382 -23.69 3.58 -1.58
C ARG A 382 -24.38 4.28 -0.41
N ALA A 383 -25.61 3.90 -0.07
CA ALA A 383 -26.30 4.45 1.08
C ALA A 383 -25.66 4.00 2.41
N ALA A 384 -25.29 2.73 2.52
CA ALA A 384 -24.61 2.20 3.69
C ALA A 384 -23.20 2.78 3.85
N GLN A 385 -22.46 3.03 2.75
CA GLN A 385 -21.18 3.74 2.77
C GLN A 385 -21.30 5.10 3.46
N ARG A 386 -22.35 5.88 3.16
CA ARG A 386 -22.55 7.19 3.83
C ARG A 386 -22.74 7.03 5.33
N LYS A 387 -23.48 6.01 5.77
CA LYS A 387 -23.71 5.74 7.20
C LYS A 387 -22.41 5.34 7.94
N ILE A 388 -21.54 4.54 7.30
CA ILE A 388 -20.22 4.23 7.86
C ILE A 388 -19.37 5.51 7.99
N ARG A 389 -19.40 6.40 7.00
CA ARG A 389 -18.71 7.71 7.08
C ARG A 389 -19.21 8.56 8.25
N GLU A 390 -20.53 8.63 8.44
CA GLU A 390 -21.17 9.34 9.55
C GLU A 390 -20.78 8.72 10.90
N GLU A 391 -20.73 7.39 10.99
CA GLU A 391 -20.31 6.67 12.21
C GLU A 391 -18.87 7.01 12.61
N PHE A 392 -17.91 6.97 11.65
CA PHE A 392 -16.54 7.40 11.92
C PHE A 392 -16.46 8.89 12.30
N ALA A 393 -17.20 9.77 11.64
CA ALA A 393 -17.24 11.19 11.98
C ALA A 393 -17.70 11.41 13.42
N ASN A 394 -18.77 10.74 13.86
CA ASN A 394 -19.25 10.79 15.24
C ASN A 394 -18.26 10.19 16.26
N ALA A 395 -17.46 9.19 15.86
CA ALA A 395 -16.41 8.65 16.71
C ALA A 395 -15.28 9.66 16.90
N PHE A 396 -14.89 10.37 15.85
CA PHE A 396 -13.85 11.42 15.91
C PHE A 396 -14.29 12.71 16.64
N GLU A 397 -15.55 12.86 17.02
CA GLU A 397 -15.97 13.87 17.99
C GLU A 397 -15.50 13.53 19.42
N LYS A 398 -15.15 12.26 19.69
CA LYS A 398 -14.79 11.75 21.02
C LYS A 398 -13.32 11.38 21.16
N CYS A 399 -12.67 10.99 20.05
CA CYS A 399 -11.26 10.59 20.03
C CYS A 399 -10.52 11.23 18.85
N ASP A 400 -9.21 11.36 18.98
CA ASP A 400 -8.34 11.93 17.96
C ASP A 400 -7.84 10.85 16.98
N VAL A 401 -7.67 9.62 17.49
CA VAL A 401 -7.17 8.45 16.77
C VAL A 401 -7.96 7.21 17.18
N ILE A 402 -8.14 6.28 16.26
CA ILE A 402 -8.72 4.96 16.54
C ILE A 402 -7.62 3.91 16.35
N LEU A 403 -7.41 3.04 17.34
CA LEU A 403 -6.44 1.94 17.29
C LEU A 403 -7.16 0.60 17.06
N THR A 404 -6.72 -0.16 16.04
CA THR A 404 -7.30 -1.46 15.67
C THR A 404 -6.24 -2.47 15.25
N PRO A 405 -6.58 -3.77 15.20
CA PRO A 405 -5.84 -4.75 14.39
C PRO A 405 -5.85 -4.34 12.91
N VAL A 406 -4.89 -4.87 12.15
CA VAL A 406 -4.80 -4.69 10.68
C VAL A 406 -5.45 -5.87 9.94
N ALA A 407 -5.21 -7.06 10.43
CA ALA A 407 -5.72 -8.31 9.89
C ALA A 407 -6.08 -9.27 11.03
N PRO A 408 -6.94 -10.27 10.77
CA PRO A 408 -7.33 -11.24 11.82
C PRO A 408 -6.18 -12.11 12.32
N THR A 409 -5.20 -12.37 11.47
CA THR A 409 -4.04 -13.24 11.77
C THR A 409 -2.75 -12.57 11.30
N THR A 410 -1.60 -13.15 11.67
CA THR A 410 -0.31 -12.92 11.01
C THR A 410 -0.29 -13.54 9.60
N ALA A 411 0.80 -13.40 8.86
CA ALA A 411 0.94 -13.99 7.54
C ALA A 411 0.73 -15.51 7.56
N TYR A 412 -0.14 -15.99 6.69
CA TYR A 412 -0.47 -17.40 6.53
C TYR A 412 0.35 -18.05 5.41
N GLU A 413 0.34 -19.39 5.35
CA GLU A 413 1.09 -20.17 4.37
C GLU A 413 0.58 -19.94 2.94
N ILE A 414 1.49 -19.86 1.98
CA ILE A 414 1.20 -19.78 0.55
C ILE A 414 0.35 -21.00 0.15
N GLY A 415 -0.70 -20.77 -0.62
CA GLY A 415 -1.63 -21.80 -1.08
C GLY A 415 -2.76 -22.15 -0.11
N SER A 416 -2.68 -21.77 1.17
CA SER A 416 -3.64 -22.20 2.19
C SER A 416 -5.05 -21.60 2.01
N LYS A 417 -5.19 -20.46 1.34
CA LYS A 417 -6.49 -19.77 1.12
C LYS A 417 -6.90 -19.63 -0.36
N THR A 418 -6.28 -20.38 -1.25
CA THR A 418 -6.54 -20.28 -2.69
C THR A 418 -7.81 -21.00 -3.15
N THR A 419 -8.29 -21.96 -2.37
CA THR A 419 -9.47 -22.79 -2.73
C THR A 419 -10.81 -22.13 -2.40
N ASN A 420 -10.83 -21.25 -1.38
CA ASN A 420 -12.04 -20.56 -0.92
C ASN A 420 -11.81 -19.03 -0.92
N PRO A 421 -12.32 -18.29 -1.92
CA PRO A 421 -12.15 -16.84 -1.98
C PRO A 421 -12.69 -16.09 -0.74
N LEU A 422 -13.70 -16.61 -0.07
CA LEU A 422 -14.28 -15.96 1.12
C LEU A 422 -13.30 -15.94 2.31
N GLU A 423 -12.40 -16.91 2.40
CA GLU A 423 -11.36 -16.94 3.43
C GLU A 423 -10.29 -15.86 3.20
N MET A 424 -9.94 -15.63 1.94
CA MET A 424 -9.07 -14.50 1.56
C MET A 424 -9.77 -13.17 1.86
N TYR A 425 -11.05 -13.04 1.49
CA TYR A 425 -11.82 -11.82 1.69
C TYR A 425 -12.01 -11.47 3.18
N ALA A 426 -12.17 -12.45 4.04
CA ALA A 426 -12.26 -12.24 5.49
C ALA A 426 -11.00 -11.58 6.07
N GLY A 427 -9.85 -11.73 5.43
CA GLY A 427 -8.61 -11.05 5.80
C GLY A 427 -8.67 -9.52 5.76
N ASP A 428 -9.60 -8.96 4.97
CA ASP A 428 -9.73 -7.51 4.76
C ASP A 428 -10.68 -6.83 5.77
N ILE A 429 -11.28 -7.58 6.70
CA ILE A 429 -12.34 -7.09 7.60
C ILE A 429 -11.92 -5.88 8.45
N CYS A 430 -10.65 -5.81 8.82
CA CYS A 430 -10.11 -4.72 9.64
C CYS A 430 -9.72 -3.48 8.83
N THR A 431 -9.65 -3.55 7.50
CA THR A 431 -9.07 -2.48 6.67
C THR A 431 -10.07 -1.79 5.76
N VAL A 432 -11.05 -2.52 5.20
CA VAL A 432 -11.96 -1.99 4.16
C VAL A 432 -12.83 -0.82 4.62
N SER A 433 -13.21 -0.77 5.90
CA SER A 433 -14.01 0.32 6.46
C SER A 433 -13.34 1.69 6.34
N VAL A 434 -12.01 1.72 6.47
CA VAL A 434 -11.18 2.93 6.33
C VAL A 434 -11.23 3.48 4.90
N ASN A 435 -11.19 2.58 3.88
CA ASN A 435 -11.34 2.97 2.47
C ASN A 435 -12.76 3.46 2.17
N ILE A 436 -13.79 2.76 2.67
CA ILE A 436 -15.20 3.13 2.52
C ILE A 436 -15.45 4.53 3.10
N ALA A 437 -14.83 4.82 4.24
CA ALA A 437 -14.92 6.13 4.87
C ALA A 437 -14.03 7.20 4.21
N GLY A 438 -13.01 6.82 3.45
CA GLY A 438 -12.06 7.74 2.79
C GLY A 438 -11.03 8.33 3.75
N LEU A 439 -10.79 7.67 4.87
CA LEU A 439 -9.93 8.12 5.98
C LEU A 439 -8.46 7.69 5.79
N PRO A 440 -7.50 8.38 6.41
CA PRO A 440 -6.12 7.92 6.48
C PRO A 440 -5.96 6.77 7.47
N GLY A 441 -5.00 5.88 7.21
CA GLY A 441 -4.64 4.79 8.11
C GLY A 441 -3.15 4.51 8.06
N LEU A 442 -2.50 4.56 9.21
CA LEU A 442 -1.09 4.23 9.42
C LEU A 442 -0.98 2.83 10.02
N VAL A 443 -0.08 2.03 9.50
CA VAL A 443 0.26 0.71 10.05
C VAL A 443 1.74 0.68 10.38
N GLN A 444 2.06 0.09 11.52
CA GLN A 444 3.42 -0.18 11.96
C GLN A 444 3.47 -1.47 12.78
N PRO A 445 4.63 -2.15 12.88
CA PRO A 445 4.76 -3.33 13.71
C PRO A 445 4.54 -2.99 15.20
N CYS A 446 3.83 -3.88 15.91
CA CYS A 446 3.59 -3.76 17.34
C CYS A 446 4.03 -5.00 18.14
N GLY A 447 4.64 -5.98 17.47
CA GLY A 447 5.19 -7.20 18.08
C GLY A 447 5.28 -8.33 17.07
N PHE A 448 5.39 -9.55 17.62
CA PHE A 448 5.51 -10.78 16.85
C PHE A 448 4.61 -11.86 17.46
N ASP A 449 4.22 -12.84 16.66
CA ASP A 449 3.58 -14.07 17.14
C ASP A 449 4.63 -15.10 17.64
N GLU A 450 4.16 -16.28 18.03
CA GLU A 450 5.00 -17.39 18.50
C GLU A 450 5.93 -17.97 17.42
N ASN A 451 5.64 -17.71 16.15
CA ASN A 451 6.45 -18.12 15.00
C ASN A 451 7.38 -16.99 14.52
N HIS A 452 7.53 -15.94 15.31
CA HIS A 452 8.29 -14.72 14.97
C HIS A 452 7.78 -14.00 13.71
N MET A 453 6.50 -14.20 13.33
CA MET A 453 5.87 -13.44 12.28
C MET A 453 5.41 -12.08 12.81
N PRO A 454 5.63 -10.98 12.05
CA PRO A 454 5.26 -9.65 12.49
C PRO A 454 3.75 -9.49 12.72
N VAL A 455 3.40 -8.74 13.75
CA VAL A 455 2.04 -8.26 14.03
C VAL A 455 2.03 -6.76 13.88
N GLY A 456 1.15 -6.24 13.03
CA GLY A 456 0.93 -4.80 12.88
C GLY A 456 -0.27 -4.30 13.66
N MET A 457 -0.19 -3.05 14.14
CA MET A 457 -1.34 -2.27 14.59
C MET A 457 -1.71 -1.22 13.55
N GLN A 458 -2.97 -0.83 13.51
CA GLN A 458 -3.49 0.23 12.65
C GLN A 458 -3.96 1.41 13.49
N LEU A 459 -3.48 2.60 13.14
CA LEU A 459 -3.98 3.88 13.62
C LEU A 459 -4.84 4.52 12.52
N ILE A 460 -6.10 4.81 12.80
CA ILE A 460 -7.03 5.47 11.88
C ILE A 460 -7.26 6.89 12.37
N GLY A 461 -7.11 7.88 11.49
CA GLY A 461 -7.33 9.29 11.81
C GLY A 461 -8.57 9.86 11.14
N PRO A 462 -9.02 11.03 11.58
CA PRO A 462 -9.99 11.82 10.83
C PRO A 462 -9.41 12.22 9.48
N ARG A 463 -10.27 12.67 8.57
CA ARG A 463 -9.83 13.12 7.25
C ARG A 463 -8.76 14.21 7.37
N PHE A 464 -7.62 14.03 6.73
CA PHE A 464 -6.41 14.87 6.82
C PHE A 464 -5.72 14.87 8.19
N GLY A 465 -5.93 13.82 8.98
CA GLY A 465 -5.26 13.60 10.27
C GLY A 465 -3.90 12.91 10.18
N GLU A 466 -3.25 12.90 9.02
CA GLU A 466 -1.97 12.21 8.78
C GLU A 466 -0.88 12.64 9.76
N GLN A 467 -0.79 13.94 10.10
CA GLN A 467 0.20 14.42 11.06
C GLN A 467 -0.01 13.79 12.46
N THR A 468 -1.26 13.74 12.92
CA THR A 468 -1.59 13.12 14.21
C THR A 468 -1.25 11.62 14.22
N LEU A 469 -1.54 10.92 13.11
CA LEU A 469 -1.18 9.50 12.97
C LEU A 469 0.34 9.28 12.99
N LEU A 470 1.09 10.10 12.27
CA LEU A 470 2.55 10.03 12.24
C LEU A 470 3.16 10.35 13.62
N ASN A 471 2.63 11.35 14.33
CA ASN A 471 3.07 11.68 15.68
C ASN A 471 2.79 10.55 16.67
N ALA A 472 1.58 9.99 16.65
CA ALA A 472 1.22 8.83 17.47
C ALA A 472 2.09 7.61 17.13
N GLY A 473 2.30 7.35 15.84
CA GLY A 473 3.18 6.29 15.37
C GLY A 473 4.62 6.46 15.86
N LEU A 474 5.17 7.66 15.77
CA LEU A 474 6.53 7.98 16.24
C LEU A 474 6.67 7.77 17.75
N ALA A 475 5.68 8.18 18.53
CA ALA A 475 5.68 7.97 19.98
C ALA A 475 5.78 6.47 20.33
N PHE A 476 4.99 5.64 19.65
CA PHE A 476 5.04 4.19 19.85
C PHE A 476 6.35 3.58 19.34
N GLU A 477 6.84 4.00 18.17
CA GLU A 477 8.13 3.55 17.61
C GLU A 477 9.28 3.78 18.60
N GLN A 478 9.33 4.97 19.21
CA GLN A 478 10.36 5.30 20.21
C GLN A 478 10.21 4.50 21.51
N ALA A 479 8.99 4.27 21.97
CA ALA A 479 8.73 3.54 23.22
C ALA A 479 8.96 2.04 23.10
N SER A 480 8.61 1.45 21.95
CA SER A 480 8.71 0.00 21.71
C SER A 480 10.07 -0.43 21.19
N GLY A 481 10.81 0.47 20.53
CA GLY A 481 12.03 0.14 19.81
C GLY A 481 11.82 -0.67 18.51
N LEU A 482 10.56 -0.90 18.11
CA LEU A 482 10.20 -1.65 16.89
C LEU A 482 10.36 -0.76 15.65
N LYS A 483 11.60 -0.48 15.29
CA LYS A 483 12.01 0.34 14.17
C LYS A 483 13.01 -0.41 13.30
N ASN A 484 12.95 -0.18 11.99
CA ASN A 484 13.93 -0.68 11.03
C ASN A 484 14.14 -2.20 11.10
N ILE A 485 13.02 -2.93 11.10
CA ILE A 485 13.02 -4.39 11.13
C ILE A 485 13.35 -4.90 9.72
N ILE A 486 14.51 -5.57 9.59
CA ILE A 486 14.93 -6.22 8.35
C ILE A 486 14.92 -7.73 8.57
N ALA A 487 14.35 -8.45 7.61
CA ALA A 487 14.28 -9.89 7.66
C ALA A 487 15.68 -10.55 7.50
N ALA A 488 15.95 -11.56 8.28
CA ALA A 488 17.15 -12.38 8.16
C ALA A 488 16.99 -13.40 7.01
N LEU A 489 17.63 -13.15 5.86
CA LEU A 489 17.53 -13.95 4.62
C LEU A 489 18.87 -14.56 4.21
#